data_1be2974296d00ca83d3c57dde80621da
#
_entry.id   1be2974296d00ca83d3c57dde80621da
#
_cell.length_a   1.000
_cell.length_b   1.000
_cell.length_c   1.000
_cell.angle_alpha   90.00
_cell.angle_beta   90.00
_cell.angle_gamma   90.00
#
_symmetry.space_group_name_H-M   'P 1'
#
loop_
_entity.id
_entity.type
_entity.pdbx_description
1 polymer ?
#
loop_
_entity_poly.entity_id
_entity_poly.type
_entity_poly.pdbx_seq_one_letter_code
_entity_poly.pdbx_strand_id
1 'polypeptide(L)'
;MKFTNCVTLVGSKPKRYEGTKRYVSTGALAVDHIDEESVELVGYEDRPSRADLTAESGDVLFAKMADTKKTILLDKENAENIYSTGFFAVRAKPGMITAECLYYLLTSDVFLRQKNKHSSGATQRAITNKGLEAIDISIPNLDEQTRLVAKLDALSKVIKSREQQLAELDNLIKARFIELFGDMFLNSKAWKKQALDSLADVVSGITKGRKTKEPQLIEVPYMAVSNVKDGYIDWTTVKTIQATQQEIEQ
;
A
#
# COMPACT_ATOMS: atom_id res chain seq x y z
N MET A 1 5.25 -20.99 -20.62
CA MET A 1 3.89 -21.18 -21.15
C MET A 1 3.12 -19.86 -21.05
N LYS A 2 2.04 -19.67 -21.83
CA LYS A 2 1.21 -18.49 -21.69
C LYS A 2 0.40 -18.48 -20.40
N PHE A 3 0.29 -17.32 -19.74
CA PHE A 3 -0.51 -17.15 -18.52
C PHE A 3 -1.96 -17.62 -18.70
N THR A 4 -2.58 -17.28 -19.81
CA THR A 4 -3.97 -17.70 -20.15
C THR A 4 -4.16 -19.20 -20.33
N ASN A 5 -3.08 -19.97 -20.44
CA ASN A 5 -3.18 -21.44 -20.50
C ASN A 5 -3.51 -22.05 -19.14
N CYS A 6 -3.07 -21.42 -18.03
CA CYS A 6 -3.27 -21.93 -16.67
C CYS A 6 -4.40 -21.26 -15.90
N VAL A 7 -5.04 -20.24 -16.47
CA VAL A 7 -6.18 -19.55 -15.85
C VAL A 7 -7.36 -19.42 -16.79
N THR A 8 -8.53 -19.23 -16.22
CA THR A 8 -9.75 -18.80 -16.92
C THR A 8 -10.10 -17.39 -16.42
N LEU A 9 -10.33 -16.45 -17.33
CA LEU A 9 -10.93 -15.18 -16.98
C LEU A 9 -12.37 -15.43 -16.55
N VAL A 10 -12.69 -14.98 -15.35
CA VAL A 10 -14.01 -15.14 -14.73
C VAL A 10 -14.55 -13.80 -14.28
N GLY A 11 -15.66 -13.82 -13.59
CA GLY A 11 -16.35 -12.64 -13.11
C GLY A 11 -17.61 -12.36 -13.91
N SER A 12 -18.61 -11.91 -13.23
CA SER A 12 -19.92 -11.58 -13.80
C SER A 12 -20.40 -10.25 -13.24
N LYS A 13 -21.44 -9.70 -13.85
CA LYS A 13 -22.16 -8.58 -13.28
C LYS A 13 -22.93 -9.04 -12.04
N PRO A 14 -23.04 -8.18 -11.01
CA PRO A 14 -23.87 -8.50 -9.86
C PRO A 14 -25.32 -8.73 -10.28
N LYS A 15 -25.90 -9.83 -9.81
CA LYS A 15 -27.34 -10.07 -9.93
C LYS A 15 -28.08 -9.03 -9.07
N ARG A 16 -29.35 -8.73 -9.42
CA ARG A 16 -30.16 -7.83 -8.62
C ARG A 16 -30.28 -8.34 -7.18
N TYR A 17 -30.08 -7.44 -6.21
CA TYR A 17 -30.14 -7.73 -4.77
C TYR A 17 -30.94 -6.63 -4.07
N GLU A 18 -31.47 -6.95 -2.92
CA GLU A 18 -32.15 -6.00 -2.03
C GLU A 18 -31.16 -5.54 -0.94
N GLY A 19 -31.38 -4.34 -0.39
CA GLY A 19 -30.51 -3.75 0.60
C GLY A 19 -29.19 -3.27 0.02
N THR A 20 -28.11 -3.38 0.78
CA THR A 20 -26.76 -2.93 0.38
C THR A 20 -25.76 -4.08 0.36
N LYS A 21 -24.78 -3.98 -0.53
CA LYS A 21 -23.60 -4.85 -0.57
C LYS A 21 -22.32 -4.02 -0.42
N ARG A 22 -21.27 -4.66 0.06
CA ARG A 22 -19.94 -4.06 0.18
C ARG A 22 -19.32 -3.92 -1.21
N TYR A 23 -18.89 -2.72 -1.53
CA TYR A 23 -18.17 -2.41 -2.75
C TYR A 23 -16.69 -2.18 -2.45
N VAL A 24 -15.85 -3.01 -3.03
CA VAL A 24 -14.39 -2.92 -2.93
C VAL A 24 -13.85 -2.28 -4.20
N SER A 25 -13.52 -1.00 -4.12
CA SER A 25 -12.86 -0.27 -5.19
C SER A 25 -11.38 -0.69 -5.31
N THR A 26 -10.70 -0.31 -6.38
CA THR A 26 -9.24 -0.52 -6.48
C THR A 26 -8.46 0.30 -5.44
N GLY A 27 -9.06 1.36 -4.88
CA GLY A 27 -8.54 2.10 -3.74
C GLY A 27 -8.62 1.30 -2.46
N ALA A 28 -9.77 0.69 -2.21
CA ALA A 28 -10.08 -0.06 -0.99
C ALA A 28 -9.34 -1.42 -0.87
N LEU A 29 -8.72 -1.93 -1.94
CA LEU A 29 -7.81 -3.05 -1.83
C LEU A 29 -6.39 -2.51 -1.59
N ALA A 30 -5.78 -2.84 -0.45
CA ALA A 30 -4.36 -2.65 -0.19
C ALA A 30 -3.51 -3.63 -1.04
N VAL A 31 -2.32 -4.02 -0.63
CA VAL A 31 -1.51 -4.97 -1.42
C VAL A 31 -2.15 -6.36 -1.46
N ASP A 32 -2.63 -6.83 -0.30
CA ASP A 32 -3.09 -8.22 -0.06
C ASP A 32 -4.32 -8.33 0.84
N HIS A 33 -4.92 -7.22 1.25
CA HIS A 33 -6.09 -7.18 2.12
C HIS A 33 -7.02 -6.02 1.77
N ILE A 34 -8.26 -6.12 2.21
CA ILE A 34 -9.27 -5.06 2.06
C ILE A 34 -9.09 -4.07 3.21
N ASP A 35 -8.95 -2.80 2.87
CA ASP A 35 -9.00 -1.69 3.82
C ASP A 35 -10.46 -1.41 4.15
N GLU A 36 -10.88 -1.85 5.33
CA GLU A 36 -12.28 -1.80 5.78
C GLU A 36 -12.84 -0.37 5.85
N GLU A 37 -12.00 0.62 6.13
CA GLU A 37 -12.40 2.03 6.21
C GLU A 37 -12.72 2.62 4.83
N SER A 38 -12.16 2.03 3.78
CA SER A 38 -12.35 2.45 2.39
C SER A 38 -13.43 1.66 1.65
N VAL A 39 -14.11 0.72 2.31
CA VAL A 39 -15.21 -0.05 1.72
C VAL A 39 -16.51 0.75 1.76
N GLU A 40 -17.19 0.83 0.64
CA GLU A 40 -18.48 1.51 0.50
C GLU A 40 -19.64 0.49 0.54
N LEU A 41 -20.76 0.86 1.17
CA LEU A 41 -22.01 0.10 1.07
C LEU A 41 -22.85 0.68 -0.06
N VAL A 42 -23.23 -0.14 -1.04
CA VAL A 42 -23.92 0.29 -2.25
C VAL A 42 -25.20 -0.50 -2.48
N GLY A 43 -26.29 0.20 -2.80
CA GLY A 43 -27.52 -0.40 -3.32
C GLY A 43 -27.37 -0.82 -4.78
N TYR A 44 -28.23 -1.71 -5.26
CA TYR A 44 -28.14 -2.20 -6.64
C TYR A 44 -28.31 -1.08 -7.67
N GLU A 45 -29.26 -0.17 -7.47
CA GLU A 45 -29.58 0.92 -8.42
C GLU A 45 -28.61 2.10 -8.29
N ASP A 46 -28.06 2.33 -7.09
CA ASP A 46 -27.24 3.51 -6.77
C ASP A 46 -25.73 3.23 -6.84
N ARG A 47 -25.34 2.00 -7.22
CA ARG A 47 -23.93 1.63 -7.24
C ARG A 47 -23.14 2.40 -8.30
N PRO A 48 -21.89 2.78 -8.02
CA PRO A 48 -21.01 3.35 -9.02
C PRO A 48 -20.91 2.46 -10.26
N SER A 49 -20.79 3.04 -11.45
CA SER A 49 -20.71 2.31 -12.70
C SER A 49 -19.55 1.28 -12.75
N ARG A 50 -18.52 1.49 -11.91
CA ARG A 50 -17.43 0.55 -11.74
C ARG A 50 -17.72 -0.59 -10.75
N ALA A 51 -18.73 -0.49 -9.92
CA ALA A 51 -19.18 -1.55 -9.00
C ALA A 51 -19.95 -2.63 -9.77
N ASP A 52 -19.31 -3.28 -10.72
CA ASP A 52 -19.96 -4.17 -11.71
C ASP A 52 -19.19 -5.49 -11.94
N LEU A 53 -18.46 -5.96 -10.92
CA LEU A 53 -17.74 -7.22 -10.95
C LEU A 53 -18.04 -8.04 -9.69
N THR A 54 -18.44 -9.29 -9.87
CA THR A 54 -18.52 -10.31 -8.82
C THR A 54 -17.72 -11.55 -9.24
N ALA A 55 -17.18 -12.27 -8.27
CA ALA A 55 -16.43 -13.51 -8.49
C ALA A 55 -16.70 -14.48 -7.33
N GLU A 56 -16.29 -15.73 -7.48
CA GLU A 56 -16.60 -16.80 -6.54
C GLU A 56 -15.41 -17.05 -5.58
N SER A 57 -15.69 -17.74 -4.48
CA SER A 57 -14.64 -18.21 -3.57
C SER A 57 -13.64 -19.12 -4.33
N GLY A 58 -12.35 -18.90 -4.12
CA GLY A 58 -11.26 -19.56 -4.84
C GLY A 58 -10.80 -18.81 -6.11
N ASP A 59 -11.51 -17.78 -6.55
CA ASP A 59 -11.04 -16.90 -7.61
C ASP A 59 -9.99 -15.91 -7.05
N VAL A 60 -9.08 -15.48 -7.92
CA VAL A 60 -8.09 -14.45 -7.56
C VAL A 60 -8.39 -13.19 -8.33
N LEU A 61 -8.52 -12.08 -7.61
CA LEU A 61 -8.63 -10.76 -8.21
C LEU A 61 -7.29 -10.05 -8.17
N PHE A 62 -6.95 -9.35 -9.24
CA PHE A 62 -5.79 -8.46 -9.27
C PHE A 62 -6.07 -7.18 -10.05
N ALA A 63 -5.47 -6.07 -9.62
CA ALA A 63 -5.69 -4.77 -10.26
C ALA A 63 -5.08 -4.73 -11.67
N LYS A 64 -5.87 -4.20 -12.63
CA LYS A 64 -5.45 -4.00 -14.02
C LYS A 64 -4.38 -2.93 -14.15
N MET A 65 -4.35 -1.95 -13.25
CA MET A 65 -3.40 -0.83 -13.27
C MET A 65 -1.96 -1.34 -13.24
N ALA A 66 -1.11 -0.70 -14.04
CA ALA A 66 0.34 -0.88 -13.97
C ALA A 66 0.87 -0.43 -12.60
N ASP A 67 2.08 -0.87 -12.28
CA ASP A 67 2.83 -0.46 -11.09
C ASP A 67 2.17 -0.75 -9.73
N THR A 68 1.21 -1.70 -9.70
CA THR A 68 0.55 -2.13 -8.47
C THR A 68 0.46 -3.65 -8.37
N LYS A 69 0.64 -4.19 -7.14
CA LYS A 69 0.52 -5.62 -6.81
C LYS A 69 -0.80 -5.98 -6.11
N LYS A 70 -1.77 -5.05 -6.08
CA LYS A 70 -3.06 -5.27 -5.41
C LYS A 70 -3.74 -6.54 -5.91
N THR A 71 -3.76 -7.56 -5.08
CA THR A 71 -4.22 -8.91 -5.41
C THR A 71 -4.87 -9.55 -4.18
N ILE A 72 -5.98 -10.24 -4.37
CA ILE A 72 -6.67 -10.96 -3.31
C ILE A 72 -7.17 -12.32 -3.82
N LEU A 73 -6.96 -13.37 -3.04
CA LEU A 73 -7.62 -14.66 -3.18
C LEU A 73 -8.93 -14.62 -2.41
N LEU A 74 -10.04 -14.84 -3.08
CA LEU A 74 -11.36 -14.76 -2.46
C LEU A 74 -11.67 -15.98 -1.61
N ASP A 75 -11.95 -15.76 -0.34
CA ASP A 75 -12.63 -16.70 0.52
C ASP A 75 -14.16 -16.59 0.36
N LYS A 76 -14.91 -17.30 1.18
CA LYS A 76 -16.38 -17.28 1.12
C LYS A 76 -16.99 -15.94 1.46
N GLU A 77 -16.41 -15.21 2.44
CA GLU A 77 -16.89 -13.92 2.88
C GLU A 77 -16.62 -12.85 1.82
N ASN A 78 -15.40 -12.80 1.33
CA ASN A 78 -15.00 -11.84 0.30
C ASN A 78 -15.69 -12.08 -1.05
N ALA A 79 -16.12 -13.29 -1.36
CA ALA A 79 -16.89 -13.60 -2.57
C ALA A 79 -18.30 -12.95 -2.59
N GLU A 80 -18.83 -12.53 -1.45
CA GLU A 80 -20.12 -11.83 -1.36
C GLU A 80 -20.05 -10.35 -1.76
N ASN A 81 -18.85 -9.80 -1.84
CA ASN A 81 -18.61 -8.39 -2.16
C ASN A 81 -18.83 -8.10 -3.66
N ILE A 82 -19.06 -6.83 -3.96
CA ILE A 82 -18.98 -6.29 -5.33
C ILE A 82 -17.60 -5.63 -5.49
N TYR A 83 -16.96 -5.88 -6.60
CA TYR A 83 -15.63 -5.37 -6.92
C TYR A 83 -15.66 -4.39 -8.09
N SER A 84 -14.64 -3.53 -8.14
CA SER A 84 -14.46 -2.63 -9.26
C SER A 84 -14.11 -3.39 -10.53
N THR A 85 -14.65 -2.96 -11.67
CA THR A 85 -14.19 -3.38 -13.01
C THR A 85 -12.71 -3.04 -13.29
N GLY A 86 -12.07 -2.30 -12.40
CA GLY A 86 -10.62 -2.09 -12.39
C GLY A 86 -9.80 -3.34 -12.03
N PHE A 87 -10.44 -4.42 -11.58
CA PHE A 87 -9.81 -5.72 -11.37
C PHE A 87 -10.06 -6.66 -12.55
N PHE A 88 -9.14 -7.59 -12.74
CA PHE A 88 -9.41 -8.87 -13.37
C PHE A 88 -9.74 -9.90 -12.29
N ALA A 89 -10.72 -10.77 -12.57
CA ALA A 89 -10.98 -11.97 -11.83
C ALA A 89 -10.51 -13.18 -12.65
N VAL A 90 -9.69 -14.03 -12.05
CA VAL A 90 -9.12 -15.20 -12.70
C VAL A 90 -9.30 -16.42 -11.81
N ARG A 91 -9.62 -17.55 -12.44
CA ARG A 91 -9.75 -18.86 -11.80
C ARG A 91 -8.62 -19.76 -12.26
N ALA A 92 -7.98 -20.42 -11.31
CA ALA A 92 -6.96 -21.44 -11.58
C ALA A 92 -7.57 -22.61 -12.37
N LYS A 93 -6.90 -23.04 -13.45
CA LYS A 93 -7.33 -24.24 -14.17
C LYS A 93 -6.90 -25.50 -13.41
N PRO A 94 -7.81 -26.44 -13.15
CA PRO A 94 -7.48 -27.70 -12.49
C PRO A 94 -6.33 -28.45 -13.21
N GLY A 95 -5.44 -29.02 -12.42
CA GLY A 95 -4.30 -29.77 -12.96
C GLY A 95 -3.13 -28.92 -13.47
N MET A 96 -3.27 -27.59 -13.54
CA MET A 96 -2.23 -26.68 -14.03
C MET A 96 -1.62 -25.85 -12.89
N ILE A 97 -2.46 -25.17 -12.13
CA ILE A 97 -2.03 -24.29 -11.04
C ILE A 97 -3.07 -24.34 -9.91
N THR A 98 -2.62 -24.22 -8.65
CA THR A 98 -3.55 -24.06 -7.52
C THR A 98 -3.92 -22.58 -7.35
N ALA A 99 -5.05 -22.28 -6.68
CA ALA A 99 -5.50 -20.91 -6.45
C ALA A 99 -4.49 -20.11 -5.61
N GLU A 100 -3.90 -20.75 -4.60
CA GLU A 100 -2.89 -20.15 -3.72
C GLU A 100 -1.58 -19.89 -4.50
N CYS A 101 -1.15 -20.82 -5.33
CA CYS A 101 0.03 -20.62 -6.18
C CYS A 101 -0.21 -19.51 -7.21
N LEU A 102 -1.42 -19.42 -7.77
CA LEU A 102 -1.82 -18.33 -8.65
C LEU A 102 -1.79 -16.98 -7.93
N TYR A 103 -2.29 -16.91 -6.70
CA TYR A 103 -2.20 -15.72 -5.87
C TYR A 103 -0.74 -15.25 -5.69
N TYR A 104 0.16 -16.13 -5.29
CA TYR A 104 1.58 -15.80 -5.14
C TYR A 104 2.25 -15.42 -6.45
N LEU A 105 1.89 -16.06 -7.55
CA LEU A 105 2.38 -15.68 -8.88
C LEU A 105 1.98 -14.24 -9.20
N LEU A 106 0.72 -13.87 -9.00
CA LEU A 106 0.16 -12.55 -9.32
C LEU A 106 0.73 -11.42 -8.42
N THR A 107 1.16 -11.74 -7.19
CA THR A 107 1.84 -10.80 -6.28
C THR A 107 3.33 -10.68 -6.54
N SER A 108 3.91 -11.52 -7.40
CA SER A 108 5.36 -11.58 -7.66
C SER A 108 5.85 -10.40 -8.51
N ASP A 109 7.11 -10.01 -8.32
CA ASP A 109 7.78 -9.03 -9.18
C ASP A 109 7.92 -9.50 -10.63
N VAL A 110 8.01 -10.82 -10.84
CA VAL A 110 8.08 -11.41 -12.18
C VAL A 110 6.81 -11.12 -12.96
N PHE A 111 5.65 -11.36 -12.34
CA PHE A 111 4.35 -11.05 -12.96
C PHE A 111 4.18 -9.54 -13.12
N LEU A 112 4.52 -8.74 -12.12
CA LEU A 112 4.39 -7.28 -12.17
C LEU A 112 5.19 -6.69 -13.34
N ARG A 113 6.43 -7.11 -13.52
CA ARG A 113 7.25 -6.64 -14.67
C ARG A 113 6.61 -6.95 -16.01
N GLN A 114 6.07 -8.15 -16.18
CA GLN A 114 5.38 -8.51 -17.43
C GLN A 114 4.05 -7.77 -17.59
N LYS A 115 3.26 -7.64 -16.52
CA LYS A 115 2.04 -6.84 -16.51
C LYS A 115 2.34 -5.41 -16.98
N ASN A 116 3.36 -4.78 -16.43
CA ASN A 116 3.77 -3.42 -16.78
C ASN A 116 4.22 -3.31 -18.25
N LYS A 117 4.99 -4.30 -18.72
CA LYS A 117 5.47 -4.35 -20.12
C LYS A 117 4.30 -4.39 -21.11
N HIS A 118 3.24 -5.12 -20.80
CA HIS A 118 2.08 -5.33 -21.67
C HIS A 118 0.89 -4.43 -21.33
N SER A 119 1.06 -3.46 -20.42
CA SER A 119 0.08 -2.44 -20.09
C SER A 119 0.16 -1.27 -21.07
N SER A 120 -1.00 -0.72 -21.44
CA SER A 120 -1.15 0.43 -22.34
C SER A 120 -2.07 1.49 -21.74
N GLY A 121 -2.04 2.70 -22.28
CA GLY A 121 -2.83 3.86 -21.83
C GLY A 121 -1.96 5.10 -21.69
N ALA A 122 -2.48 6.27 -22.09
CA ALA A 122 -1.75 7.54 -22.06
C ALA A 122 -1.69 8.14 -20.65
N THR A 123 -2.83 8.22 -19.97
CA THR A 123 -2.94 8.82 -18.63
C THR A 123 -2.82 7.79 -17.52
N GLN A 124 -3.47 6.65 -17.68
CA GLN A 124 -3.42 5.54 -16.72
C GLN A 124 -3.16 4.25 -17.47
N ARG A 125 -1.97 3.70 -17.30
CA ARG A 125 -1.60 2.43 -17.92
C ARG A 125 -2.30 1.27 -17.20
N ALA A 126 -2.91 0.40 -17.98
CA ALA A 126 -3.54 -0.81 -17.48
C ALA A 126 -3.35 -1.97 -18.45
N ILE A 127 -3.32 -3.20 -17.92
CA ILE A 127 -3.28 -4.40 -18.74
C ILE A 127 -4.67 -4.72 -19.30
N THR A 128 -4.71 -5.14 -20.55
CA THR A 128 -5.92 -5.58 -21.25
C THR A 128 -5.93 -7.10 -21.42
N ASN A 129 -7.04 -7.68 -21.90
CA ASN A 129 -7.09 -9.11 -22.21
C ASN A 129 -5.99 -9.52 -23.19
N LYS A 130 -5.76 -8.73 -24.24
CA LYS A 130 -4.67 -8.95 -25.20
C LYS A 130 -3.28 -8.86 -24.53
N GLY A 131 -3.13 -7.99 -23.55
CA GLY A 131 -1.91 -7.90 -22.76
C GLY A 131 -1.68 -9.15 -21.91
N LEU A 132 -2.74 -9.72 -21.33
CA LEU A 132 -2.64 -10.98 -20.55
C LEU A 132 -2.22 -12.17 -21.42
N GLU A 133 -2.70 -12.25 -22.66
CA GLU A 133 -2.32 -13.30 -23.62
C GLU A 133 -0.83 -13.24 -23.98
N ALA A 134 -0.22 -12.07 -23.87
CA ALA A 134 1.20 -11.87 -24.15
C ALA A 134 2.13 -12.30 -23.01
N ILE A 135 1.61 -12.45 -21.78
CA ILE A 135 2.40 -12.80 -20.59
C ILE A 135 2.86 -14.27 -20.68
N ASP A 136 4.16 -14.46 -20.51
CA ASP A 136 4.77 -15.78 -20.38
C ASP A 136 5.15 -16.06 -18.92
N ILE A 137 4.79 -17.26 -18.44
CA ILE A 137 5.09 -17.70 -17.08
C ILE A 137 5.75 -19.08 -17.08
N SER A 138 6.51 -19.33 -16.02
CA SER A 138 7.02 -20.66 -15.66
C SER A 138 6.41 -21.04 -14.33
N ILE A 139 5.75 -22.20 -14.29
CA ILE A 139 5.16 -22.74 -13.06
C ILE A 139 5.70 -24.14 -12.81
N PRO A 140 5.97 -24.51 -11.56
CA PRO A 140 6.40 -25.87 -11.20
C PRO A 140 5.23 -26.86 -11.31
N ASN A 141 5.52 -28.14 -11.12
CA ASN A 141 4.46 -29.15 -11.01
C ASN A 141 3.63 -28.97 -9.72
N LEU A 142 2.47 -29.62 -9.62
CA LEU A 142 1.52 -29.42 -8.52
C LEU A 142 2.09 -29.77 -7.14
N ASP A 143 2.94 -30.79 -7.04
CA ASP A 143 3.58 -31.16 -5.77
C ASP A 143 4.56 -30.08 -5.30
N GLU A 144 5.32 -29.51 -6.22
CA GLU A 144 6.21 -28.40 -5.94
C GLU A 144 5.42 -27.13 -5.61
N GLN A 145 4.30 -26.86 -6.30
CA GLN A 145 3.42 -25.75 -5.96
C GLN A 145 2.94 -25.86 -4.52
N THR A 146 2.45 -27.00 -4.09
CA THR A 146 1.99 -27.24 -2.71
C THR A 146 3.10 -26.97 -1.69
N ARG A 147 4.32 -27.44 -1.96
CA ARG A 147 5.48 -27.20 -1.08
C ARG A 147 5.89 -25.73 -1.03
N LEU A 148 5.85 -25.03 -2.16
CA LEU A 148 6.18 -23.60 -2.25
C LEU A 148 5.13 -22.76 -1.54
N VAL A 149 3.85 -23.02 -1.77
CA VAL A 149 2.74 -22.34 -1.10
C VAL A 149 2.86 -22.49 0.42
N ALA A 150 3.07 -23.70 0.93
CA ALA A 150 3.22 -23.90 2.37
C ALA A 150 4.38 -23.11 2.99
N LYS A 151 5.50 -22.96 2.26
CA LYS A 151 6.64 -22.12 2.72
C LYS A 151 6.29 -20.63 2.68
N LEU A 152 5.64 -20.16 1.61
CA LEU A 152 5.25 -18.76 1.45
C LEU A 152 4.20 -18.37 2.49
N ASP A 153 3.23 -19.22 2.78
CA ASP A 153 2.23 -19.02 3.84
C ASP A 153 2.89 -18.91 5.21
N ALA A 154 3.86 -19.78 5.51
CA ALA A 154 4.59 -19.73 6.76
C ALA A 154 5.37 -18.41 6.90
N LEU A 155 6.04 -17.96 5.83
CA LEU A 155 6.74 -16.67 5.81
C LEU A 155 5.79 -15.50 5.96
N SER A 156 4.66 -15.50 5.25
CA SER A 156 3.63 -14.44 5.35
C SER A 156 3.07 -14.34 6.77
N LYS A 157 2.82 -15.46 7.44
CA LYS A 157 2.40 -15.48 8.85
C LYS A 157 3.45 -14.87 9.76
N VAL A 158 4.73 -15.18 9.56
CA VAL A 158 5.82 -14.58 10.35
C VAL A 158 5.90 -13.08 10.12
N ILE A 159 5.81 -12.62 8.88
CA ILE A 159 5.84 -11.18 8.54
C ILE A 159 4.68 -10.47 9.24
N LYS A 160 3.43 -10.93 9.06
CA LYS A 160 2.25 -10.33 9.72
C LYS A 160 2.37 -10.30 11.24
N SER A 161 2.87 -11.38 11.85
CA SER A 161 3.11 -11.42 13.30
C SER A 161 4.14 -10.38 13.74
N ARG A 162 5.18 -10.14 12.95
CA ARG A 162 6.21 -9.12 13.26
C ARG A 162 5.69 -7.70 13.09
N GLU A 163 4.90 -7.45 12.05
CA GLU A 163 4.23 -6.15 11.86
C GLU A 163 3.30 -5.83 13.02
N GLN A 164 2.51 -6.80 13.47
CA GLN A 164 1.66 -6.65 14.64
C GLN A 164 2.49 -6.38 15.91
N GLN A 165 3.57 -7.11 16.14
CA GLN A 165 4.46 -6.88 17.29
C GLN A 165 5.07 -5.48 17.28
N LEU A 166 5.46 -4.96 16.10
CA LEU A 166 5.95 -3.58 15.98
C LEU A 166 4.86 -2.58 16.36
N ALA A 167 3.65 -2.74 15.86
CA ALA A 167 2.53 -1.87 16.22
C ALA A 167 2.20 -1.92 17.73
N GLU A 168 2.26 -3.10 18.34
CA GLU A 168 2.07 -3.28 19.80
C GLU A 168 3.18 -2.58 20.59
N LEU A 169 4.44 -2.64 20.14
CA LEU A 169 5.55 -1.94 20.77
C LEU A 169 5.39 -0.41 20.70
N ASP A 170 4.95 0.12 19.55
CA ASP A 170 4.67 1.56 19.42
C ASP A 170 3.55 2.01 20.36
N ASN A 171 2.50 1.19 20.50
CA ASN A 171 1.43 1.46 21.46
C ASN A 171 1.93 1.39 22.91
N LEU A 172 2.81 0.44 23.23
CA LEU A 172 3.42 0.32 24.53
C LEU A 172 4.27 1.56 24.89
N ILE A 173 5.06 2.07 23.95
CA ILE A 173 5.84 3.31 24.12
C ILE A 173 4.92 4.48 24.45
N LYS A 174 3.83 4.65 23.70
CA LYS A 174 2.83 5.71 23.94
C LYS A 174 2.16 5.55 25.30
N ALA A 175 1.73 4.34 25.65
CA ALA A 175 1.12 4.04 26.95
C ALA A 175 2.09 4.32 28.11
N ARG A 176 3.36 3.92 27.96
CA ARG A 176 4.40 4.16 28.97
C ARG A 176 4.72 5.65 29.13
N PHE A 177 4.70 6.41 28.03
CA PHE A 177 4.85 7.87 28.10
C PHE A 177 3.72 8.49 28.93
N ILE A 178 2.46 8.11 28.66
CA ILE A 178 1.29 8.61 29.41
C ILE A 178 1.36 8.19 30.88
N GLU A 179 1.77 6.97 31.17
CA GLU A 179 1.94 6.49 32.56
C GLU A 179 2.97 7.32 33.32
N LEU A 180 4.11 7.63 32.70
CA LEU A 180 5.21 8.36 33.34
C LEU A 180 4.91 9.86 33.47
N PHE A 181 4.41 10.47 32.41
CA PHE A 181 4.26 11.91 32.31
C PHE A 181 2.82 12.41 32.47
N GLY A 182 1.83 11.50 32.42
CA GLY A 182 0.41 11.83 32.40
C GLY A 182 -0.05 12.27 31.02
N ASP A 183 -1.35 12.51 30.89
CA ASP A 183 -1.91 13.13 29.70
C ASP A 183 -1.47 14.60 29.64
N MET A 184 -0.71 14.96 28.60
CA MET A 184 -0.12 16.29 28.46
C MET A 184 -1.17 17.36 28.16
N PHE A 185 -2.28 17.01 27.53
CA PHE A 185 -3.38 17.96 27.27
C PHE A 185 -4.17 18.27 28.55
N LEU A 186 -4.49 17.22 29.31
CA LEU A 186 -5.22 17.36 30.57
C LEU A 186 -4.31 17.77 31.73
N ASN A 187 -2.98 17.67 31.54
CA ASN A 187 -1.99 17.89 32.60
C ASN A 187 -2.34 17.12 33.90
N SER A 188 -2.69 15.85 33.75
CA SER A 188 -3.21 15.01 34.82
C SER A 188 -2.29 14.85 36.02
N LYS A 189 -0.98 15.13 35.85
CA LYS A 189 0.02 15.12 36.93
C LYS A 189 0.33 16.51 37.46
N ALA A 190 -0.40 17.53 37.05
CA ALA A 190 -0.24 18.92 37.49
C ALA A 190 1.20 19.47 37.32
N TRP A 191 1.86 19.11 36.21
CA TRP A 191 3.19 19.68 35.89
C TRP A 191 3.13 21.19 35.76
N LYS A 192 4.18 21.86 36.22
CA LYS A 192 4.30 23.30 36.06
C LYS A 192 4.37 23.67 34.59
N LYS A 193 3.51 24.58 34.16
CA LYS A 193 3.56 25.15 32.80
C LYS A 193 4.59 26.26 32.75
N GLN A 194 5.44 26.23 31.74
CA GLN A 194 6.44 27.29 31.48
C GLN A 194 6.39 27.64 29.98
N ALA A 195 6.75 28.85 29.66
CA ALA A 195 6.90 29.28 28.27
C ALA A 195 8.15 28.63 27.67
N LEU A 196 8.09 28.26 26.40
CA LEU A 196 9.19 27.55 25.71
C LEU A 196 10.46 28.41 25.67
N ASP A 197 10.33 29.72 25.50
CA ASP A 197 11.41 30.69 25.48
C ASP A 197 12.16 30.81 26.83
N SER A 198 11.55 30.33 27.93
CA SER A 198 12.21 30.26 29.24
C SER A 198 13.01 28.96 29.46
N LEU A 199 12.86 28.00 28.56
CA LEU A 199 13.45 26.65 28.66
C LEU A 199 14.47 26.37 27.56
N ALA A 200 14.35 27.04 26.41
CA ALA A 200 15.19 26.81 25.23
C ALA A 200 15.27 28.06 24.36
N ASP A 201 16.40 28.22 23.70
CA ASP A 201 16.53 29.21 22.63
C ASP A 201 15.79 28.74 21.38
N VAL A 202 14.83 29.54 20.94
CA VAL A 202 14.05 29.26 19.72
C VAL A 202 14.59 30.09 18.57
N VAL A 203 15.32 29.49 17.68
CA VAL A 203 15.93 30.16 16.52
C VAL A 203 15.24 29.71 15.21
N SER A 204 15.14 30.63 14.27
CA SER A 204 14.66 30.36 12.92
C SER A 204 15.84 30.00 12.03
N GLY A 205 15.69 28.91 11.27
CA GLY A 205 16.68 28.52 10.27
C GLY A 205 16.69 29.47 9.05
N ILE A 206 17.67 29.27 8.18
CA ILE A 206 17.88 30.09 6.98
C ILE A 206 16.74 29.84 5.97
N THR A 207 16.09 30.92 5.50
CA THR A 207 15.03 30.81 4.49
C THR A 207 15.63 30.56 3.12
N LYS A 208 15.21 29.48 2.48
CA LYS A 208 15.61 29.12 1.11
C LYS A 208 15.14 30.19 0.11
N GLY A 209 16.05 30.61 -0.75
CA GLY A 209 15.74 31.58 -1.83
C GLY A 209 15.67 33.03 -1.37
N ARG A 210 16.10 33.34 -0.15
CA ARG A 210 16.28 34.76 0.28
C ARG A 210 17.31 35.46 -0.60
N LYS A 211 17.13 36.76 -0.78
CA LYS A 211 18.11 37.60 -1.45
C LYS A 211 19.15 38.05 -0.41
N THR A 212 20.42 37.75 -0.67
CA THR A 212 21.54 38.30 0.12
C THR A 212 22.40 39.18 -0.77
N LYS A 213 23.01 40.21 -0.16
CA LYS A 213 23.96 41.10 -0.84
C LYS A 213 25.41 40.73 -0.53
N GLU A 214 25.62 39.72 0.31
CA GLU A 214 26.95 39.27 0.70
C GLU A 214 27.69 38.65 -0.48
N PRO A 215 28.96 39.09 -0.72
CA PRO A 215 29.73 38.66 -1.89
C PRO A 215 30.29 37.22 -1.76
N GLN A 216 30.39 36.72 -0.54
CA GLN A 216 30.90 35.39 -0.25
C GLN A 216 29.83 34.51 0.39
N LEU A 217 29.42 33.48 -0.30
CA LEU A 217 28.47 32.49 0.17
C LEU A 217 29.13 31.11 0.21
N ILE A 218 28.81 30.37 1.24
CA ILE A 218 29.29 29.00 1.47
C ILE A 218 28.13 28.06 1.23
N GLU A 219 28.37 27.01 0.50
CA GLU A 219 27.37 25.95 0.27
C GLU A 219 27.34 25.02 1.46
N VAL A 220 26.18 24.91 2.11
CA VAL A 220 25.99 24.07 3.28
C VAL A 220 24.77 23.16 3.12
N PRO A 221 24.78 21.96 3.76
CA PRO A 221 23.61 21.11 3.79
C PRO A 221 22.41 21.82 4.42
N TYR A 222 21.25 21.69 3.80
CA TYR A 222 20.00 22.32 4.25
C TYR A 222 18.98 21.25 4.60
N MET A 223 18.64 21.18 5.88
CA MET A 223 17.60 20.30 6.37
C MET A 223 16.24 21.01 6.30
N ALA A 224 15.39 20.58 5.40
CA ALA A 224 14.02 21.06 5.29
C ALA A 224 13.09 20.28 6.23
N VAL A 225 11.91 20.83 6.52
CA VAL A 225 10.86 20.14 7.30
C VAL A 225 10.54 18.76 6.71
N SER A 226 10.60 18.62 5.39
CA SER A 226 10.38 17.32 4.70
C SER A 226 11.42 16.25 5.03
N ASN A 227 12.59 16.62 5.54
CA ASN A 227 13.63 15.68 5.97
C ASN A 227 13.42 15.16 7.39
N VAL A 228 12.66 15.90 8.22
CA VAL A 228 12.32 15.46 9.58
C VAL A 228 11.09 14.56 9.49
N LYS A 229 11.27 13.30 9.85
CA LYS A 229 10.22 12.28 9.85
C LYS A 229 9.84 11.93 11.28
N ASP A 230 8.84 11.09 11.45
CA ASP A 230 8.46 10.59 12.75
C ASP A 230 9.57 9.66 13.30
N GLY A 231 10.31 10.16 14.31
CA GLY A 231 11.38 9.45 14.99
C GLY A 231 12.75 9.38 14.28
N TYR A 232 12.93 9.92 13.07
CA TYR A 232 14.23 9.93 12.39
C TYR A 232 14.39 11.08 11.39
N ILE A 233 15.62 11.29 10.93
CA ILE A 233 15.96 12.26 9.90
C ILE A 233 16.30 11.53 8.59
N ASP A 234 15.60 11.89 7.51
CA ASP A 234 15.92 11.42 6.17
C ASP A 234 17.07 12.19 5.56
N TRP A 235 18.24 11.63 5.63
CA TRP A 235 19.48 12.20 5.07
C TRP A 235 19.61 12.03 3.55
N THR A 236 18.80 11.16 2.93
CA THR A 236 18.93 10.82 1.51
C THR A 236 18.46 11.93 0.58
N THR A 237 17.59 12.81 1.06
CA THR A 237 16.97 13.89 0.29
C THR A 237 17.42 15.27 0.73
N VAL A 238 18.45 15.38 1.56
CA VAL A 238 19.04 16.66 2.02
C VAL A 238 19.60 17.43 0.83
N LYS A 239 19.21 18.70 0.72
CA LYS A 239 19.64 19.63 -0.33
C LYS A 239 20.70 20.56 0.23
N THR A 240 21.31 21.35 -0.63
CA THR A 240 22.23 22.43 -0.22
C THR A 240 21.60 23.79 -0.40
N ILE A 241 22.06 24.76 0.39
CA ILE A 241 21.77 26.18 0.22
C ILE A 241 23.05 27.00 0.36
N GLN A 242 23.00 28.24 -0.14
CA GLN A 242 24.05 29.21 0.01
C GLN A 242 23.82 30.02 1.31
N ALA A 243 24.79 30.01 2.20
CA ALA A 243 24.76 30.72 3.50
C ALA A 243 25.97 31.60 3.67
N THR A 244 25.85 32.68 4.48
CA THR A 244 26.97 33.48 4.93
C THR A 244 27.64 32.81 6.12
N GLN A 245 28.90 33.14 6.39
CA GLN A 245 29.60 32.65 7.58
C GLN A 245 28.86 32.98 8.88
N GLN A 246 28.28 34.17 8.99
CA GLN A 246 27.51 34.60 10.17
C GLN A 246 26.22 33.76 10.38
N GLU A 247 25.57 33.35 9.30
CA GLU A 247 24.38 32.50 9.38
C GLU A 247 24.68 31.03 9.73
N ILE A 248 25.92 30.59 9.51
CA ILE A 248 26.38 29.24 9.88
C ILE A 248 26.74 29.18 11.36
N GLU A 249 27.18 30.28 11.92
CA GLU A 249 27.60 30.39 13.33
C GLU A 249 26.46 30.69 14.31
N GLN A 250 25.26 30.99 13.82
CA GLN A 250 24.03 31.13 14.60
C GLN A 250 23.37 29.78 14.88
#